data_3fb6d3701ae8deb2a879db90de6c81b0
#
_entry.id   3fb6d3701ae8deb2a879db90de6c81b0
#
_cell.length_a   1.000
_cell.length_b   1.000
_cell.length_c   1.000
_cell.angle_alpha   90.00
_cell.angle_beta   90.00
_cell.angle_gamma   90.00
#
_symmetry.space_group_name_H-M   'P 1'
#
loop_
_entity.id
_entity.type
_entity.pdbx_description
1 polymer ?
#
loop_
_entity_poly.entity_id
_entity_poly.type
_entity_poly.pdbx_seq_one_letter_code
_entity_poly.pdbx_strand_id
1 'polypeptide(L)'
;MIRNIFTVTLVCATVLIVASCGNSTRNEAAECLREAEAAVALGDMEAASSVATKVIGPENLSNLSATELARLSIVYMQIADRTERESSIAQAADLYRRAFASNPDSAAAFYADVNPDLYPYVTMLKTLVGHLDNPYNPEADSLGEIHDDHFPEIADSIH
;
A
#
# COMPACT_ATOMS: atom_id res chain seq x y z
N MET A 1 59.67 7.42 1.46
CA MET A 1 58.80 6.27 1.81
C MET A 1 57.51 6.64 2.54
N ILE A 2 57.38 7.79 3.18
CA ILE A 2 56.19 8.19 3.96
C ILE A 2 55.02 8.64 3.09
N ARG A 3 55.27 9.13 1.87
CA ARG A 3 54.21 9.67 0.96
C ARG A 3 53.31 8.61 0.34
N ASN A 4 53.74 7.38 0.24
CA ASN A 4 52.93 6.28 -0.34
C ASN A 4 52.00 5.65 0.68
N ILE A 5 52.30 5.75 1.98
CA ILE A 5 51.45 5.20 3.06
C ILE A 5 50.18 6.05 3.22
N PHE A 6 50.29 7.37 3.06
CA PHE A 6 49.12 8.28 3.14
C PHE A 6 48.16 8.10 1.99
N THR A 7 48.62 7.77 0.79
CA THR A 7 47.77 7.54 -0.38
C THR A 7 47.03 6.22 -0.29
N VAL A 8 47.65 5.17 0.25
CA VAL A 8 47.02 3.86 0.41
C VAL A 8 45.96 3.90 1.52
N THR A 9 46.19 4.60 2.63
CA THR A 9 45.23 4.77 3.72
C THR A 9 44.03 5.61 3.29
N LEU A 10 44.22 6.62 2.43
CA LEU A 10 43.10 7.44 1.93
C LEU A 10 42.19 6.66 0.96
N VAL A 11 42.79 5.80 0.10
CA VAL A 11 42.02 4.96 -0.84
C VAL A 11 41.23 3.87 -0.10
N CYS A 12 41.78 3.25 0.96
CA CYS A 12 41.05 2.28 1.76
C CYS A 12 39.87 2.91 2.55
N ALA A 13 40.01 4.17 3.02
CA ALA A 13 38.97 4.86 3.72
C ALA A 13 37.77 5.24 2.82
N THR A 14 38.05 5.54 1.52
CA THR A 14 36.97 5.88 0.57
C THR A 14 36.19 4.66 0.08
N VAL A 15 36.81 3.48 0.00
CA VAL A 15 36.13 2.24 -0.43
C VAL A 15 35.16 1.71 0.64
N LEU A 16 35.43 1.95 1.93
CA LEU A 16 34.55 1.53 3.02
C LEU A 16 33.26 2.34 3.15
N ILE A 17 33.22 3.56 2.60
CA ILE A 17 32.01 4.42 2.67
C ILE A 17 30.94 3.99 1.65
N VAL A 18 31.33 3.37 0.53
CA VAL A 18 30.39 2.98 -0.54
C VAL A 18 29.59 1.71 -0.19
N ALA A 19 30.12 0.83 0.67
CA ALA A 19 29.44 -0.40 1.08
C ALA A 19 28.37 -0.17 2.17
N SER A 20 28.31 1.00 2.81
CA SER A 20 27.38 1.31 3.90
C SER A 20 26.08 1.95 3.41
N CYS A 21 26.00 2.45 2.18
CA CYS A 21 24.81 3.19 1.71
C CYS A 21 23.58 2.31 1.46
N GLY A 22 23.72 1.04 1.11
CA GLY A 22 22.58 0.16 0.80
C GLY A 22 21.75 -0.23 2.01
N ASN A 23 22.35 -0.36 3.20
CA ASN A 23 21.60 -0.66 4.44
C ASN A 23 21.01 0.61 5.09
N SER A 24 21.59 1.77 4.82
CA SER A 24 21.12 3.04 5.36
C SER A 24 19.77 3.43 4.77
N THR A 25 19.62 3.37 3.45
CA THR A 25 18.38 3.75 2.75
C THR A 25 17.20 2.82 3.07
N ARG A 26 17.45 1.51 3.21
CA ARG A 26 16.40 0.57 3.60
C ARG A 26 15.91 0.80 5.04
N ASN A 27 16.82 1.03 5.96
CA ASN A 27 16.47 1.32 7.35
C ASN A 27 15.73 2.66 7.46
N GLU A 28 16.10 3.65 6.67
CA GLU A 28 15.45 4.95 6.60
C GLU A 28 14.01 4.84 6.07
N ALA A 29 13.79 4.09 4.98
CA ALA A 29 12.45 3.86 4.43
C ALA A 29 11.53 3.13 5.43
N ALA A 30 12.05 2.10 6.11
CA ALA A 30 11.29 1.37 7.12
C ALA A 30 11.00 2.22 8.37
N GLU A 31 11.89 3.14 8.74
CA GLU A 31 11.66 4.08 9.84
C GLU A 31 10.59 5.11 9.45
N CYS A 32 10.67 5.71 8.27
CA CYS A 32 9.65 6.61 7.77
C CYS A 32 8.28 5.92 7.67
N LEU A 33 8.21 4.64 7.28
CA LEU A 33 6.95 3.89 7.28
C LEU A 33 6.36 3.79 8.67
N ARG A 34 7.16 3.46 9.69
CA ARG A 34 6.70 3.40 11.09
C ARG A 34 6.25 4.76 11.61
N GLU A 35 6.95 5.83 11.24
CA GLU A 35 6.57 7.19 11.58
C GLU A 35 5.23 7.58 10.93
N ALA A 36 5.02 7.24 9.67
CA ALA A 36 3.75 7.47 8.97
C ALA A 36 2.59 6.72 9.64
N GLU A 37 2.78 5.45 10.01
CA GLU A 37 1.78 4.65 10.74
C GLU A 37 1.47 5.26 12.11
N ALA A 38 2.47 5.73 12.83
CA ALA A 38 2.28 6.40 14.12
C ALA A 38 1.49 7.70 13.97
N ALA A 39 1.77 8.50 12.93
CA ALA A 39 1.03 9.72 12.64
C ALA A 39 -0.44 9.44 12.31
N VAL A 40 -0.72 8.38 11.51
CA VAL A 40 -2.08 7.92 11.24
C VAL A 40 -2.81 7.51 12.53
N ALA A 41 -2.14 6.76 13.40
CA ALA A 41 -2.71 6.33 14.69
C ALA A 41 -3.04 7.52 15.61
N LEU A 42 -2.29 8.61 15.52
CA LEU A 42 -2.54 9.85 16.24
C LEU A 42 -3.59 10.74 15.55
N GLY A 43 -4.04 10.40 14.34
CA GLY A 43 -4.97 11.20 13.56
C GLY A 43 -4.33 12.39 12.85
N ASP A 44 -3.01 12.51 12.84
CA ASP A 44 -2.27 13.55 12.12
C ASP A 44 -2.03 13.15 10.67
N MET A 45 -3.04 13.36 9.84
CA MET A 45 -3.01 12.97 8.42
C MET A 45 -2.04 13.83 7.60
N GLU A 46 -1.75 15.05 8.03
CA GLU A 46 -0.78 15.92 7.33
C GLU A 46 0.64 15.40 7.55
N ALA A 47 1.01 15.12 8.79
CA ALA A 47 2.29 14.51 9.12
C ALA A 47 2.41 13.13 8.44
N ALA A 48 1.39 12.27 8.52
CA ALA A 48 1.36 10.97 7.88
C ALA A 48 1.62 11.07 6.36
N SER A 49 0.92 11.97 5.66
CA SER A 49 1.08 12.21 4.23
C SER A 49 2.49 12.72 3.88
N SER A 50 3.01 13.66 4.68
CA SER A 50 4.36 14.21 4.48
C SER A 50 5.43 13.13 4.61
N VAL A 51 5.35 12.29 5.64
CA VAL A 51 6.32 11.22 5.88
C VAL A 51 6.15 10.09 4.86
N ALA A 52 4.93 9.66 4.56
CA ALA A 52 4.66 8.62 3.56
C ALA A 52 5.19 9.00 2.18
N THR A 53 5.13 10.30 1.82
CA THR A 53 5.68 10.80 0.55
C THR A 53 7.19 10.61 0.44
N LYS A 54 7.93 10.66 1.55
CA LYS A 54 9.38 10.38 1.55
C LYS A 54 9.67 8.91 1.23
N VAL A 55 8.78 8.00 1.64
CA VAL A 55 8.92 6.55 1.41
C VAL A 55 8.72 6.20 -0.06
N ILE A 56 7.82 6.88 -0.78
CA ILE A 56 7.49 6.56 -2.19
C ILE A 56 8.52 7.06 -3.21
N GLY A 57 9.64 7.62 -2.78
CA GLY A 57 10.75 7.93 -3.69
C GLY A 57 11.23 6.66 -4.43
N PRO A 58 11.62 6.76 -5.73
CA PRO A 58 11.94 5.60 -6.56
C PRO A 58 13.05 4.72 -5.98
N GLU A 59 14.01 5.31 -5.29
CA GLU A 59 15.10 4.60 -4.63
C GLU A 59 14.63 3.83 -3.40
N ASN A 60 13.65 4.36 -2.67
CA ASN A 60 13.13 3.76 -1.45
C ASN A 60 12.15 2.63 -1.75
N LEU A 61 11.26 2.81 -2.73
CA LEU A 61 10.26 1.79 -3.10
C LEU A 61 10.89 0.46 -3.53
N SER A 62 12.01 0.49 -4.25
CA SER A 62 12.73 -0.71 -4.68
C SER A 62 13.33 -1.51 -3.52
N ASN A 63 13.52 -0.89 -2.38
CA ASN A 63 14.12 -1.48 -1.19
C ASN A 63 13.08 -2.03 -0.20
N LEU A 64 11.78 -1.75 -0.41
CA LEU A 64 10.72 -2.23 0.45
C LEU A 64 10.34 -3.68 0.13
N SER A 65 10.13 -4.47 1.17
CA SER A 65 9.54 -5.80 1.06
C SER A 65 8.06 -5.75 0.68
N ALA A 66 7.49 -6.86 0.21
CA ALA A 66 6.07 -6.98 -0.08
C ALA A 66 5.18 -6.58 1.11
N THR A 67 5.57 -6.97 2.32
CA THR A 67 4.86 -6.62 3.55
C THR A 67 4.92 -5.12 3.84
N GLU A 68 6.07 -4.47 3.63
CA GLU A 68 6.21 -3.02 3.83
C GLU A 68 5.41 -2.23 2.78
N LEU A 69 5.41 -2.68 1.52
CA LEU A 69 4.56 -2.11 0.47
C LEU A 69 3.07 -2.26 0.80
N ALA A 70 2.67 -3.43 1.33
CA ALA A 70 1.31 -3.68 1.76
C ALA A 70 0.89 -2.77 2.94
N ARG A 71 1.75 -2.59 3.94
CA ARG A 71 1.54 -1.66 5.06
C ARG A 71 1.37 -0.22 4.55
N LEU A 72 2.26 0.22 3.67
CA LEU A 72 2.22 1.56 3.10
C LEU A 72 0.94 1.79 2.28
N SER A 73 0.42 0.78 1.59
CA SER A 73 -0.86 0.87 0.87
C SER A 73 -2.03 1.16 1.83
N ILE A 74 -2.05 0.53 3.01
CA ILE A 74 -3.06 0.79 4.04
C ILE A 74 -2.92 2.21 4.61
N VAL A 75 -1.69 2.68 4.87
CA VAL A 75 -1.44 4.07 5.30
C VAL A 75 -2.03 5.06 4.31
N TYR A 76 -1.79 4.87 3.00
CA TYR A 76 -2.36 5.74 1.97
C TYR A 76 -3.88 5.66 1.87
N MET A 77 -4.49 4.48 2.10
CA MET A 77 -5.95 4.37 2.18
C MET A 77 -6.53 5.11 3.38
N GLN A 78 -5.88 5.04 4.54
CA GLN A 78 -6.30 5.78 5.73
C GLN A 78 -6.16 7.30 5.55
N ILE A 79 -5.09 7.75 4.89
CA ILE A 79 -4.92 9.16 4.52
C ILE A 79 -6.03 9.59 3.54
N ALA A 80 -6.32 8.76 2.53
CA ALA A 80 -7.35 9.04 1.54
C ALA A 80 -8.74 9.19 2.18
N ASP A 81 -9.10 8.24 3.05
CA ASP A 81 -10.39 8.22 3.77
C ASP A 81 -10.60 9.48 4.62
N ARG A 82 -9.54 9.99 5.24
CA ARG A 82 -9.61 11.17 6.12
C ARG A 82 -9.44 12.49 5.41
N THR A 83 -8.83 12.52 4.25
CA THR A 83 -8.48 13.77 3.52
C THR A 83 -9.21 13.91 2.19
N GLU A 84 -9.96 12.89 1.77
CA GLU A 84 -10.68 12.83 0.47
C GLU A 84 -9.76 13.08 -0.74
N ARG A 85 -8.47 12.73 -0.63
CA ARG A 85 -7.49 12.96 -1.69
C ARG A 85 -7.44 11.78 -2.66
N GLU A 86 -7.92 11.98 -3.88
CA GLU A 86 -7.86 10.98 -4.96
C GLU A 86 -6.43 10.49 -5.26
N SER A 87 -5.44 11.37 -5.16
CA SER A 87 -4.03 11.00 -5.37
C SER A 87 -3.55 9.94 -4.36
N SER A 88 -4.04 9.98 -3.13
CA SER A 88 -3.72 8.99 -2.11
C SER A 88 -4.36 7.64 -2.42
N ILE A 89 -5.57 7.62 -3.00
CA ILE A 89 -6.24 6.41 -3.47
C ILE A 89 -5.42 5.74 -4.59
N ALA A 90 -4.97 6.52 -5.56
CA ALA A 90 -4.16 6.02 -6.67
C ALA A 90 -2.83 5.44 -6.17
N GLN A 91 -2.17 6.10 -5.22
CA GLN A 91 -0.95 5.61 -4.58
C GLN A 91 -1.19 4.30 -3.81
N ALA A 92 -2.28 4.22 -3.04
CA ALA A 92 -2.64 3.01 -2.32
C ALA A 92 -2.82 1.81 -3.26
N ALA A 93 -3.53 2.01 -4.38
CA ALA A 93 -3.75 0.98 -5.39
C ALA A 93 -2.44 0.53 -6.08
N ASP A 94 -1.54 1.47 -6.41
CA ASP A 94 -0.23 1.15 -7.00
C ASP A 94 0.63 0.34 -6.01
N LEU A 95 0.70 0.76 -4.76
CA LEU A 95 1.44 0.05 -3.72
C LEU A 95 0.90 -1.35 -3.45
N TYR A 96 -0.43 -1.52 -3.47
CA TYR A 96 -1.08 -2.84 -3.36
C TYR A 96 -0.62 -3.77 -4.48
N ARG A 97 -0.66 -3.31 -5.74
CA ARG A 97 -0.19 -4.09 -6.88
C ARG A 97 1.30 -4.42 -6.78
N ARG A 98 2.13 -3.47 -6.38
CA ARG A 98 3.57 -3.69 -6.17
C ARG A 98 3.86 -4.71 -5.09
N ALA A 99 3.08 -4.74 -4.00
CA ALA A 99 3.23 -5.73 -2.95
C ALA A 99 3.05 -7.15 -3.50
N PHE A 100 1.97 -7.38 -4.27
CA PHE A 100 1.72 -8.67 -4.92
C PHE A 100 2.72 -9.00 -6.04
N ALA A 101 3.18 -8.00 -6.79
CA ALA A 101 4.21 -8.20 -7.82
C ALA A 101 5.58 -8.56 -7.21
N SER A 102 5.88 -8.03 -6.02
CA SER A 102 7.14 -8.32 -5.31
C SER A 102 7.16 -9.71 -4.69
N ASN A 103 6.11 -10.08 -3.94
CA ASN A 103 5.94 -11.41 -3.37
C ASN A 103 4.46 -11.65 -3.02
N PRO A 104 3.73 -12.41 -3.86
CA PRO A 104 2.29 -12.62 -3.69
C PRO A 104 1.94 -13.33 -2.39
N ASP A 105 2.73 -14.31 -1.96
CA ASP A 105 2.45 -15.07 -0.74
C ASP A 105 2.60 -14.20 0.51
N SER A 106 3.66 -13.40 0.58
CA SER A 106 3.88 -12.47 1.70
C SER A 106 2.84 -11.37 1.74
N ALA A 107 2.43 -10.83 0.59
CA ALA A 107 1.37 -9.83 0.52
C ALA A 107 0.02 -10.43 0.94
N ALA A 108 -0.34 -11.61 0.42
CA ALA A 108 -1.58 -12.29 0.78
C ALA A 108 -1.64 -12.63 2.28
N ALA A 109 -0.55 -13.16 2.84
CA ALA A 109 -0.45 -13.48 4.26
C ALA A 109 -0.65 -12.21 5.12
N PHE A 110 0.01 -11.10 4.76
CA PHE A 110 -0.15 -9.85 5.47
C PHE A 110 -1.61 -9.36 5.47
N TYR A 111 -2.26 -9.29 4.30
CA TYR A 111 -3.64 -8.81 4.21
C TYR A 111 -4.67 -9.76 4.85
N ALA A 112 -4.33 -11.03 5.05
CA ALA A 112 -5.17 -11.99 5.77
C ALA A 112 -5.07 -11.85 7.30
N ASP A 113 -3.94 -11.36 7.81
CA ASP A 113 -3.61 -11.29 9.25
C ASP A 113 -3.49 -9.85 9.77
N VAL A 114 -4.09 -8.86 9.09
CA VAL A 114 -4.10 -7.48 9.59
C VAL A 114 -5.02 -7.35 10.81
N ASN A 115 -4.75 -6.34 11.62
CA ASN A 115 -5.66 -5.94 12.70
C ASN A 115 -7.09 -5.77 12.15
N PRO A 116 -8.14 -6.30 12.81
CA PRO A 116 -9.54 -6.15 12.40
C PRO A 116 -9.97 -4.72 12.09
N ASP A 117 -9.43 -3.74 12.79
CA ASP A 117 -9.71 -2.31 12.56
C ASP A 117 -9.27 -1.82 11.16
N LEU A 118 -8.36 -2.57 10.51
CA LEU A 118 -7.86 -2.26 9.17
C LEU A 118 -8.60 -3.03 8.05
N TYR A 119 -9.47 -3.99 8.38
CA TYR A 119 -10.22 -4.75 7.38
C TYR A 119 -11.03 -3.89 6.40
N PRO A 120 -11.66 -2.78 6.81
CA PRO A 120 -12.35 -1.90 5.87
C PRO A 120 -11.42 -1.40 4.76
N TYR A 121 -10.20 -0.97 5.09
CA TYR A 121 -9.22 -0.47 4.13
C TYR A 121 -8.72 -1.55 3.19
N VAL A 122 -8.50 -2.77 3.70
CA VAL A 122 -8.14 -3.94 2.88
C VAL A 122 -9.25 -4.27 1.89
N THR A 123 -10.51 -4.24 2.33
CA THR A 123 -11.67 -4.49 1.48
C THR A 123 -11.79 -3.42 0.40
N MET A 124 -11.63 -2.15 0.76
CA MET A 124 -11.63 -1.04 -0.20
C MET A 124 -10.52 -1.17 -1.23
N LEU A 125 -9.30 -1.54 -0.82
CA LEU A 125 -8.16 -1.78 -1.73
C LEU A 125 -8.46 -2.91 -2.73
N LYS A 126 -8.96 -4.04 -2.24
CA LYS A 126 -9.32 -5.18 -3.10
C LYS A 126 -10.38 -4.82 -4.12
N THR A 127 -11.43 -4.13 -3.69
CA THR A 127 -12.52 -3.68 -4.56
C THR A 127 -12.01 -2.68 -5.59
N LEU A 128 -11.25 -1.68 -5.15
CA LEU A 128 -10.69 -0.64 -6.02
C LEU A 128 -9.79 -1.25 -7.11
N VAL A 129 -8.85 -2.10 -6.72
CA VAL A 129 -7.92 -2.73 -7.67
C VAL A 129 -8.66 -3.68 -8.58
N GLY A 130 -9.65 -4.43 -8.08
CA GLY A 130 -10.51 -5.27 -8.91
C GLY A 130 -11.26 -4.48 -9.99
N HIS A 131 -11.80 -3.32 -9.64
CA HIS A 131 -12.47 -2.45 -10.62
C HIS A 131 -11.51 -1.79 -11.62
N LEU A 132 -10.31 -1.42 -11.17
CA LEU A 132 -9.31 -0.82 -12.05
C LEU A 132 -8.71 -1.83 -13.05
N ASP A 133 -8.55 -3.08 -12.62
CA ASP A 133 -7.99 -4.15 -13.43
C ASP A 133 -9.04 -4.84 -14.31
N ASN A 134 -10.33 -4.80 -13.90
CA ASN A 134 -11.49 -5.21 -14.66
C ASN A 134 -12.51 -4.05 -14.71
N PRO A 135 -12.32 -3.06 -15.60
CA PRO A 135 -13.30 -1.99 -15.75
C PRO A 135 -14.64 -2.60 -16.13
N TYR A 136 -15.68 -2.16 -15.43
CA TYR A 136 -17.06 -2.60 -15.60
C TYR A 136 -17.44 -2.76 -17.08
N ASN A 137 -17.82 -3.97 -17.48
CA ASN A 137 -18.41 -4.25 -18.76
C ASN A 137 -19.93 -4.27 -18.61
N PRO A 138 -20.66 -3.20 -19.04
CA PRO A 138 -22.11 -3.12 -18.89
C PRO A 138 -22.85 -4.22 -19.63
N GLU A 139 -22.22 -4.89 -20.60
CA GLU A 139 -22.83 -6.01 -21.33
C GLU A 139 -22.85 -7.32 -20.52
N ALA A 140 -21.98 -7.46 -19.52
CA ALA A 140 -21.96 -8.64 -18.65
C ALA A 140 -23.02 -8.57 -17.54
N ASP A 141 -23.44 -7.40 -17.12
CA ASP A 141 -24.44 -7.19 -16.07
C ASP A 141 -25.90 -7.25 -16.61
N SER A 142 -26.08 -7.21 -17.93
CA SER A 142 -27.41 -7.34 -18.53
C SER A 142 -27.96 -8.80 -18.52
N LEU A 143 -27.17 -9.76 -18.02
CA LEU A 143 -27.62 -11.16 -17.86
C LEU A 143 -28.24 -11.46 -16.52
N GLY A 144 -28.36 -10.46 -15.65
CA GLY A 144 -29.07 -10.53 -14.37
C GLY A 144 -30.45 -9.90 -14.45
N GLU A 145 -31.25 -10.15 -15.51
CA GLU A 145 -32.69 -9.94 -15.42
C GLU A 145 -33.21 -10.80 -14.25
N ILE A 146 -33.47 -10.10 -13.15
CA ILE A 146 -34.28 -10.64 -12.07
C ILE A 146 -35.64 -10.96 -12.74
N HIS A 147 -35.84 -12.22 -13.03
CA HIS A 147 -37.13 -12.74 -13.43
C HIS A 147 -38.04 -12.56 -12.22
N ASP A 148 -38.79 -11.47 -12.25
CA ASP A 148 -39.80 -11.10 -11.27
C ASP A 148 -41.04 -11.95 -11.56
N ASP A 149 -40.88 -13.26 -11.35
CA ASP A 149 -41.95 -14.22 -11.50
C ASP A 149 -42.37 -14.71 -10.11
N HIS A 150 -43.56 -14.31 -9.77
CA HIS A 150 -44.41 -14.89 -8.73
C HIS A 150 -44.36 -14.28 -7.33
N PHE A 151 -45.00 -13.12 -7.22
CA PHE A 151 -45.82 -12.88 -6.02
C PHE A 151 -47.14 -13.62 -6.19
N PRO A 152 -47.46 -14.62 -5.36
CA PRO A 152 -48.81 -15.18 -5.33
C PRO A 152 -49.78 -14.11 -4.82
N GLU A 153 -50.73 -13.74 -5.64
CA GLU A 153 -51.89 -12.95 -5.28
C GLU A 153 -52.54 -13.57 -4.04
N ILE A 154 -52.48 -12.87 -2.91
CA ILE A 154 -53.25 -13.23 -1.73
C ILE A 154 -54.71 -12.82 -2.04
N ALA A 155 -55.47 -13.79 -2.51
CA ALA A 155 -56.90 -13.65 -2.69
C ALA A 155 -57.54 -13.38 -1.32
N ASP A 156 -58.14 -12.19 -1.21
CA ASP A 156 -59.07 -11.85 -0.18
C ASP A 156 -60.20 -12.89 -0.12
N SER A 157 -60.32 -13.61 0.98
CA SER A 157 -61.51 -14.36 1.36
C SER A 157 -62.01 -13.83 2.67
N ILE A 158 -62.77 -12.73 2.61
CA ILE A 158 -63.68 -12.31 3.68
C ILE A 158 -65.05 -12.87 3.31
N HIS A 159 -65.50 -13.85 4.09
CA HIS A 159 -66.91 -14.13 4.39
C HIS A 159 -67.05 -14.65 5.80
#